data_dc760272fec5a123606a55a5fb1c2cab
#
_entry.id   dc760272fec5a123606a55a5fb1c2cab
#
_cell.length_a   1.000
_cell.length_b   1.000
_cell.length_c   1.000
_cell.angle_alpha   90.00
_cell.angle_beta   90.00
_cell.angle_gamma   90.00
#
_symmetry.space_group_name_H-M   'P 1'
#
loop_
_entity.id
_entity.type
_entity.pdbx_description
1 polymer ?
#
loop_
_entity_poly.entity_id
_entity_poly.type
_entity_poly.pdbx_seq_one_letter_code
_entity_poly.pdbx_strand_id
1 'polypeptide(L)'
;MSVTYPKGFRASGTTAGLKPSGQPDLGLLVGDPGTTGAGVFTTNRVAAAPVRLAREVLAAGGGRAVIVNSGQANAATGPRGDADAREVIARVADELALDPADVLPCSTGVIGEPLHLDRMLPAIPTLVGALSPHGGFDFARAIMTTDTVIKRATAETGVHRVGGCAKGVGMVAPNLATMLVFVTTDAPVARDDLQRLVDEQLAPRFNALTVDGCTSTNDSVLLLASGAAGETAVSPAAPAWDPLAAAVGAVGESLVRQLAADAEGASHVLLVDVEGAASTSDARTIAKAVADSPLVKTAAFGGDPNPGRILQAVGSSGAVVEPSSIDVWIGEAPVVEGGVIPPGYFEGGDGPATAARVAMKEPEITIRVSLGDGPGKSRALGCDLSYGYVKINGEYTT
;
A
#
# COMPACT_ATOMS: atom_id res chain seq x y z
N MET A 1 6.22 -8.16 -15.99
CA MET A 1 5.70 -6.83 -16.34
C MET A 1 5.42 -6.09 -15.03
N SER A 2 5.57 -4.79 -14.98
CA SER A 2 5.52 -3.95 -13.77
C SER A 2 5.27 -2.49 -14.19
N VAL A 3 5.86 -1.51 -13.51
CA VAL A 3 5.79 -0.07 -13.81
C VAL A 3 6.27 0.32 -15.22
N THR A 4 6.95 -0.54 -15.94
CA THR A 4 7.33 -0.34 -17.33
C THR A 4 6.44 -1.10 -18.32
N TYR A 5 5.30 -1.62 -17.88
CA TYR A 5 4.33 -2.26 -18.78
C TYR A 5 3.61 -1.26 -19.69
N PRO A 6 3.15 -0.10 -19.20
CA PRO A 6 2.70 0.97 -20.07
C PRO A 6 3.85 1.56 -20.90
N LYS A 7 3.53 2.06 -22.08
CA LYS A 7 4.48 2.74 -22.95
C LYS A 7 4.98 4.04 -22.31
N GLY A 8 6.16 4.49 -22.72
CA GLY A 8 6.71 5.77 -22.27
C GLY A 8 7.39 5.73 -20.90
N PHE A 9 7.66 4.54 -20.35
CA PHE A 9 8.38 4.38 -19.09
C PHE A 9 9.62 3.52 -19.22
N ARG A 10 10.68 3.94 -18.56
CA ARG A 10 11.92 3.19 -18.36
C ARG A 10 12.24 3.14 -16.87
N ALA A 11 12.82 2.05 -16.42
CA ALA A 11 13.21 1.91 -15.03
C ALA A 11 14.55 1.16 -14.92
N SER A 12 15.16 1.27 -13.74
CA SER A 12 16.38 0.55 -13.38
C SER A 12 16.43 0.33 -11.87
N GLY A 13 17.27 -0.59 -11.45
CA GLY A 13 17.60 -0.84 -10.05
C GLY A 13 19.05 -1.29 -9.93
N THR A 14 19.76 -0.80 -8.91
CA THR A 14 21.16 -1.15 -8.66
C THR A 14 21.45 -1.28 -7.16
N THR A 15 22.64 -1.79 -6.84
CA THR A 15 23.16 -1.83 -5.48
C THR A 15 24.13 -0.65 -5.29
N ALA A 16 23.75 0.28 -4.41
CA ALA A 16 24.64 1.37 -3.98
C ALA A 16 25.36 1.03 -2.64
N GLY A 17 25.02 -0.09 -2.00
CA GLY A 17 25.59 -0.53 -0.73
C GLY A 17 24.94 0.12 0.50
N LEU A 18 23.65 0.48 0.37
CA LEU A 18 22.87 1.08 1.46
C LEU A 18 22.34 0.03 2.43
N LYS A 19 22.08 -1.19 1.93
CA LYS A 19 21.65 -2.33 2.75
C LYS A 19 22.82 -3.23 3.14
N PRO A 20 22.90 -3.66 4.40
CA PRO A 20 23.91 -4.65 4.82
C PRO A 20 23.83 -5.97 4.05
N SER A 21 22.66 -6.31 3.53
CA SER A 21 22.42 -7.55 2.77
C SER A 21 23.09 -7.59 1.39
N GLY A 22 23.57 -6.45 0.87
CA GLY A 22 24.12 -6.33 -0.49
C GLY A 22 23.08 -6.49 -1.61
N GLN A 23 21.78 -6.55 -1.27
CA GLN A 23 20.70 -6.56 -2.27
C GLN A 23 20.55 -5.18 -2.92
N PRO A 24 19.94 -5.09 -4.12
CA PRO A 24 19.63 -3.81 -4.75
C PRO A 24 18.88 -2.87 -3.81
N ASP A 25 19.28 -1.60 -3.79
CA ASP A 25 18.83 -0.62 -2.80
C ASP A 25 18.62 0.79 -3.36
N LEU A 26 18.86 0.98 -4.67
CA LEU A 26 18.62 2.23 -5.36
C LEU A 26 17.86 1.95 -6.67
N GLY A 27 16.67 2.57 -6.82
CA GLY A 27 15.77 2.41 -7.95
C GLY A 27 15.44 3.73 -8.62
N LEU A 28 15.31 3.73 -9.95
CA LEU A 28 14.93 4.89 -10.75
C LEU A 28 13.82 4.51 -11.74
N LEU A 29 12.73 5.29 -11.75
CA LEU A 29 11.64 5.21 -12.73
C LEU A 29 11.56 6.55 -13.45
N VAL A 30 11.53 6.54 -14.79
CA VAL A 30 11.50 7.74 -15.63
C VAL A 30 10.44 7.61 -16.70
N GLY A 31 9.58 8.64 -16.79
CA GLY A 31 8.61 8.78 -17.88
C GLY A 31 9.14 9.63 -19.03
N ASP A 32 8.57 9.46 -20.22
CA ASP A 32 8.87 10.28 -21.39
C ASP A 32 8.48 11.76 -21.18
N PRO A 33 8.96 12.71 -21.99
CA PRO A 33 8.55 14.10 -21.94
C PRO A 33 7.02 14.25 -21.97
N GLY A 34 6.48 15.11 -21.09
CA GLY A 34 5.03 15.29 -20.93
C GLY A 34 4.36 14.36 -19.92
N THR A 35 5.12 13.45 -19.29
CA THR A 35 4.60 12.65 -18.18
C THR A 35 4.09 13.54 -17.05
N THR A 36 2.89 13.24 -16.56
CA THR A 36 2.27 13.89 -15.41
C THR A 36 2.31 12.96 -14.20
N GLY A 37 2.41 13.54 -13.00
CA GLY A 37 2.42 12.81 -11.73
C GLY A 37 1.29 13.27 -10.79
N ALA A 38 0.75 12.32 -10.03
CA ALA A 38 -0.17 12.55 -8.92
C ALA A 38 0.16 11.59 -7.77
N GLY A 39 -0.28 11.91 -6.55
CA GLY A 39 0.01 11.03 -5.43
C GLY A 39 -0.64 11.43 -4.12
N VAL A 40 -0.64 10.47 -3.21
CA VAL A 40 -1.05 10.66 -1.81
C VAL A 40 0.04 10.11 -0.90
N PHE A 41 0.12 10.70 0.30
CA PHE A 41 1.23 10.48 1.21
C PHE A 41 0.76 10.32 2.64
N THR A 42 1.61 9.71 3.48
CA THR A 42 1.34 9.53 4.91
C THR A 42 0.80 10.79 5.59
N THR A 43 -0.11 10.59 6.53
CA THR A 43 -0.62 11.66 7.42
C THR A 43 0.16 11.76 8.72
N ASN A 44 1.23 10.96 8.90
CA ASN A 44 2.08 11.03 10.08
C ASN A 44 2.72 12.43 10.20
N ARG A 45 2.62 13.02 11.39
CA ARG A 45 3.18 14.36 11.65
C ARG A 45 4.70 14.41 11.61
N VAL A 46 5.35 13.26 11.78
CA VAL A 46 6.81 13.08 11.62
C VAL A 46 7.12 12.63 10.19
N ALA A 47 6.48 13.26 9.19
CA ALA A 47 6.72 12.93 7.79
C ALA A 47 8.18 13.12 7.40
N ALA A 48 8.75 12.12 6.70
CA ALA A 48 10.12 12.10 6.23
C ALA A 48 10.42 13.24 5.24
N ALA A 49 11.69 13.64 5.13
CA ALA A 49 12.13 14.65 4.17
C ALA A 49 11.69 14.33 2.73
N PRO A 50 11.87 13.11 2.18
CA PRO A 50 11.41 12.79 0.83
C PRO A 50 9.89 12.97 0.65
N VAL A 51 9.08 12.69 1.67
CA VAL A 51 7.61 12.90 1.59
C VAL A 51 7.26 14.38 1.44
N ARG A 52 7.91 15.25 2.24
CA ARG A 52 7.68 16.70 2.15
C ARG A 52 8.08 17.25 0.78
N LEU A 53 9.26 16.84 0.29
CA LEU A 53 9.77 17.26 -1.01
C LEU A 53 8.94 16.71 -2.18
N ALA A 54 8.49 15.46 -2.12
CA ALA A 54 7.62 14.90 -3.14
C ALA A 54 6.27 15.65 -3.24
N ARG A 55 5.71 16.09 -2.10
CA ARG A 55 4.54 16.98 -2.08
C ARG A 55 4.83 18.33 -2.76
N GLU A 56 5.99 18.93 -2.48
CA GLU A 56 6.41 20.20 -3.13
C GLU A 56 6.52 20.03 -4.65
N VAL A 57 7.18 18.96 -5.12
CA VAL A 57 7.34 18.64 -6.54
C VAL A 57 5.99 18.45 -7.22
N LEU A 58 5.09 17.64 -6.67
CA LEU A 58 3.75 17.45 -7.22
C LEU A 58 2.95 18.77 -7.16
N ALA A 59 3.05 19.57 -6.11
CA ALA A 59 2.37 20.85 -6.01
C ALA A 59 2.86 21.85 -7.08
N ALA A 60 4.12 21.78 -7.49
CA ALA A 60 4.69 22.61 -8.56
C ALA A 60 4.37 22.11 -9.99
N GLY A 61 3.80 20.91 -10.15
CA GLY A 61 3.46 20.36 -11.46
C GLY A 61 4.45 19.33 -12.00
N GLY A 62 5.46 18.98 -11.23
CA GLY A 62 6.46 17.99 -11.60
C GLY A 62 6.00 16.54 -11.41
N GLY A 63 6.96 15.59 -11.51
CA GLY A 63 6.71 14.18 -11.29
C GLY A 63 6.99 13.29 -12.50
N ARG A 64 7.97 13.64 -13.30
CA ARG A 64 8.41 12.86 -14.46
C ARG A 64 9.35 11.70 -14.09
N ALA A 65 10.15 11.86 -13.04
CA ALA A 65 11.07 10.85 -12.56
C ALA A 65 10.84 10.54 -11.07
N VAL A 66 11.12 9.31 -10.65
CA VAL A 66 11.06 8.88 -9.25
C VAL A 66 12.36 8.20 -8.90
N ILE A 67 13.08 8.73 -7.91
CA ILE A 67 14.26 8.10 -7.30
C ILE A 67 13.89 7.49 -5.97
N VAL A 68 14.27 6.24 -5.73
CA VAL A 68 13.95 5.51 -4.50
C VAL A 68 15.22 4.94 -3.91
N ASN A 69 15.48 5.19 -2.64
CA ASN A 69 16.45 4.41 -1.88
C ASN A 69 15.76 3.52 -0.83
N SER A 70 16.34 2.35 -0.58
CA SER A 70 15.94 1.46 0.50
C SER A 70 17.15 1.10 1.37
N GLY A 71 16.94 1.20 2.70
CA GLY A 71 17.97 1.05 3.74
C GLY A 71 17.87 2.16 4.78
N GLN A 72 17.71 3.41 4.36
CA GLN A 72 17.52 4.58 5.22
C GLN A 72 16.20 5.26 4.85
N ALA A 73 15.35 5.54 5.86
CA ALA A 73 14.06 6.22 5.66
C ALA A 73 14.21 7.72 5.42
N ASN A 74 15.34 8.31 5.80
CA ASN A 74 15.54 9.76 5.84
C ASN A 74 14.41 10.48 6.61
N ALA A 75 13.96 9.87 7.69
CA ALA A 75 12.96 10.38 8.62
C ALA A 75 13.64 10.72 9.94
N ALA A 76 13.14 11.74 10.64
CA ALA A 76 13.72 12.27 11.88
C ALA A 76 15.20 12.71 11.74
N THR A 77 15.60 13.13 10.55
CA THR A 77 16.98 13.56 10.21
C THR A 77 17.17 15.08 10.20
N GLY A 78 16.10 15.83 10.50
CA GLY A 78 16.12 17.29 10.60
C GLY A 78 16.50 18.00 9.29
N PRO A 79 17.06 19.22 9.36
CA PRO A 79 17.43 20.00 8.17
C PRO A 79 18.47 19.30 7.27
N ARG A 80 19.30 18.43 7.83
CA ARG A 80 20.26 17.63 7.06
C ARG A 80 19.53 16.70 6.10
N GLY A 81 18.48 16.03 6.56
CA GLY A 81 17.73 15.11 5.71
C GLY A 81 17.05 15.81 4.52
N ASP A 82 16.58 17.05 4.69
CA ASP A 82 16.06 17.86 3.58
C ASP A 82 17.17 18.23 2.59
N ALA A 83 18.35 18.63 3.08
CA ALA A 83 19.50 18.95 2.25
C ALA A 83 20.01 17.71 1.47
N ASP A 84 20.17 16.58 2.16
CA ASP A 84 20.62 15.33 1.55
C ASP A 84 19.65 14.86 0.44
N ALA A 85 18.34 14.94 0.67
CA ALA A 85 17.34 14.57 -0.34
C ALA A 85 17.35 15.53 -1.55
N ARG A 86 17.53 16.84 -1.34
CA ARG A 86 17.68 17.82 -2.43
C ARG A 86 18.94 17.57 -3.25
N GLU A 87 20.04 17.16 -2.63
CA GLU A 87 21.28 16.82 -3.33
C GLU A 87 21.11 15.60 -4.23
N VAL A 88 20.40 14.56 -3.73
CA VAL A 88 20.05 13.38 -4.55
C VAL A 88 19.16 13.77 -5.74
N ILE A 89 18.12 14.60 -5.51
CA ILE A 89 17.24 15.13 -6.56
C ILE A 89 18.06 15.86 -7.63
N ALA A 90 18.91 16.81 -7.22
CA ALA A 90 19.74 17.59 -8.12
C ALA A 90 20.66 16.68 -8.97
N ARG A 91 21.32 15.70 -8.33
CA ARG A 91 22.18 14.77 -9.04
C ARG A 91 21.44 13.92 -10.08
N VAL A 92 20.24 13.45 -9.76
CA VAL A 92 19.39 12.70 -10.70
C VAL A 92 18.95 13.59 -11.86
N ALA A 93 18.52 14.83 -11.55
CA ALA A 93 18.09 15.80 -12.54
C ALA A 93 19.23 16.14 -13.53
N ASP A 94 20.44 16.37 -13.04
CA ASP A 94 21.63 16.62 -13.86
C ASP A 94 21.91 15.46 -14.81
N GLU A 95 21.93 14.22 -14.30
CA GLU A 95 22.21 13.03 -15.12
C GLU A 95 21.13 12.74 -16.20
N LEU A 96 19.88 13.17 -15.94
CA LEU A 96 18.75 12.98 -16.84
C LEU A 96 18.48 14.21 -17.74
N ALA A 97 19.19 15.33 -17.54
CA ALA A 97 18.91 16.63 -18.13
C ALA A 97 17.45 17.08 -17.89
N LEU A 98 17.00 17.00 -16.61
CA LEU A 98 15.69 17.39 -16.14
C LEU A 98 15.79 18.61 -15.21
N ASP A 99 14.64 19.26 -14.97
CA ASP A 99 14.51 20.18 -13.84
C ASP A 99 14.44 19.36 -12.54
N PRO A 100 15.13 19.76 -11.45
CA PRO A 100 14.96 19.15 -10.13
C PRO A 100 13.49 19.08 -9.68
N ALA A 101 12.65 20.04 -10.11
CA ALA A 101 11.21 20.03 -9.86
C ALA A 101 10.45 18.88 -10.53
N ASP A 102 11.07 18.14 -11.44
CA ASP A 102 10.49 16.94 -12.08
C ASP A 102 10.84 15.63 -11.39
N VAL A 103 11.68 15.67 -10.34
CA VAL A 103 12.18 14.45 -9.67
C VAL A 103 11.54 14.26 -8.31
N LEU A 104 10.78 13.19 -8.15
CA LEU A 104 10.15 12.76 -6.91
C LEU A 104 11.11 11.88 -6.09
N PRO A 105 11.50 12.27 -4.88
CA PRO A 105 12.28 11.41 -4.00
C PRO A 105 11.36 10.49 -3.18
N CYS A 106 11.78 9.24 -2.99
CA CYS A 106 11.18 8.30 -2.05
C CYS A 106 12.29 7.58 -1.29
N SER A 107 12.07 7.30 -0.01
CA SER A 107 13.01 6.57 0.85
C SER A 107 12.27 5.57 1.72
N THR A 108 12.92 4.46 2.08
CA THR A 108 12.40 3.49 3.04
C THR A 108 13.54 2.80 3.76
N GLY A 109 13.33 2.36 5.01
CA GLY A 109 14.32 1.68 5.83
C GLY A 109 14.42 2.28 7.23
N VAL A 110 15.61 2.31 7.82
CA VAL A 110 15.84 2.75 9.20
C VAL A 110 15.50 4.23 9.39
N ILE A 111 14.72 4.53 10.43
CA ILE A 111 14.38 5.89 10.86
C ILE A 111 15.52 6.46 11.71
N GLY A 112 15.86 7.74 11.51
CA GLY A 112 16.92 8.44 12.26
C GLY A 112 18.31 8.29 11.66
N GLU A 113 18.50 7.41 10.68
CA GLU A 113 19.76 7.26 9.97
C GLU A 113 19.84 8.23 8.79
N PRO A 114 20.91 9.04 8.66
CA PRO A 114 21.12 9.91 7.51
C PRO A 114 21.34 9.12 6.22
N LEU A 115 21.04 9.74 5.07
CA LEU A 115 21.39 9.14 3.77
C LEU A 115 22.91 9.01 3.60
N HIS A 116 23.36 7.89 3.08
CA HIS A 116 24.75 7.64 2.72
C HIS A 116 25.05 8.23 1.35
N LEU A 117 25.18 9.56 1.26
CA LEU A 117 25.42 10.27 0.00
C LEU A 117 26.73 9.86 -0.69
N ASP A 118 27.75 9.53 0.11
CA ASP A 118 29.02 9.00 -0.35
C ASP A 118 28.91 7.71 -1.18
N ARG A 119 27.81 6.96 -1.01
CA ARG A 119 27.49 5.74 -1.75
C ARG A 119 26.41 6.00 -2.82
N MET A 120 25.39 6.79 -2.49
CA MET A 120 24.26 7.04 -3.40
C MET A 120 24.69 7.85 -4.64
N LEU A 121 25.35 8.99 -4.44
CA LEU A 121 25.67 9.91 -5.54
C LEU A 121 26.57 9.26 -6.61
N PRO A 122 27.62 8.49 -6.27
CA PRO A 122 28.43 7.77 -7.25
C PRO A 122 27.68 6.66 -8.01
N ALA A 123 26.58 6.12 -7.44
CA ALA A 123 25.79 5.06 -8.07
C ALA A 123 24.77 5.61 -9.10
N ILE A 124 24.37 6.88 -9.02
CA ILE A 124 23.35 7.48 -9.89
C ILE A 124 23.72 7.41 -11.39
N PRO A 125 24.93 7.72 -11.85
CA PRO A 125 25.27 7.57 -13.27
C PRO A 125 25.08 6.14 -13.80
N THR A 126 25.46 5.13 -13.01
CA THR A 126 25.26 3.71 -13.36
C THR A 126 23.77 3.38 -13.43
N LEU A 127 22.98 3.89 -12.46
CA LEU A 127 21.54 3.69 -12.43
C LEU A 127 20.85 4.32 -13.66
N VAL A 128 21.23 5.53 -14.03
CA VAL A 128 20.72 6.22 -15.24
C VAL A 128 21.13 5.46 -16.51
N GLY A 129 22.38 5.03 -16.61
CA GLY A 129 22.87 4.25 -17.75
C GLY A 129 22.18 2.88 -17.93
N ALA A 130 21.60 2.33 -16.86
CA ALA A 130 20.87 1.06 -16.87
C ALA A 130 19.36 1.21 -17.16
N LEU A 131 18.84 2.42 -17.37
CA LEU A 131 17.42 2.65 -17.65
C LEU A 131 16.94 1.88 -18.88
N SER A 132 15.92 1.05 -18.70
CA SER A 132 15.38 0.17 -19.74
C SER A 132 13.85 0.08 -19.66
N PRO A 133 13.14 -0.07 -20.82
CA PRO A 133 11.73 -0.41 -20.81
C PRO A 133 11.44 -1.81 -20.21
N HIS A 134 12.46 -2.60 -19.95
CA HIS A 134 12.37 -3.90 -19.27
C HIS A 134 12.82 -3.86 -17.80
N GLY A 135 13.31 -2.72 -17.30
CA GLY A 135 13.88 -2.55 -15.95
C GLY A 135 12.88 -2.51 -14.80
N GLY A 136 11.58 -2.65 -15.07
CA GLY A 136 10.55 -2.61 -14.01
C GLY A 136 10.68 -3.70 -12.95
N PHE A 137 11.33 -4.84 -13.27
CA PHE A 137 11.63 -5.87 -12.28
C PHE A 137 12.76 -5.43 -11.34
N ASP A 138 13.83 -4.85 -11.89
CA ASP A 138 14.98 -4.41 -11.11
C ASP A 138 14.61 -3.23 -10.20
N PHE A 139 13.77 -2.31 -10.68
CA PHE A 139 13.18 -1.25 -9.88
C PHE A 139 12.37 -1.82 -8.70
N ALA A 140 11.44 -2.76 -8.99
CA ALA A 140 10.61 -3.36 -7.96
C ALA A 140 11.42 -4.15 -6.91
N ARG A 141 12.57 -4.72 -7.28
CA ARG A 141 13.50 -5.38 -6.37
C ARG A 141 14.28 -4.37 -5.52
N ALA A 142 14.69 -3.27 -6.10
CA ALA A 142 15.48 -2.25 -5.42
C ALA A 142 14.72 -1.52 -4.30
N ILE A 143 13.39 -1.45 -4.39
CA ILE A 143 12.56 -0.78 -3.37
C ILE A 143 12.22 -1.65 -2.15
N MET A 144 12.47 -2.97 -2.17
CA MET A 144 12.17 -3.90 -1.09
C MET A 144 13.01 -3.63 0.16
N THR A 145 12.46 -3.98 1.32
CA THR A 145 13.19 -3.98 2.61
C THR A 145 13.13 -5.37 3.26
N THR A 146 12.16 -5.62 4.11
CA THR A 146 11.86 -6.91 4.73
C THR A 146 10.91 -7.77 3.89
N ASP A 147 10.47 -7.26 2.75
CA ASP A 147 9.64 -8.00 1.79
C ASP A 147 10.29 -9.31 1.37
N THR A 148 9.51 -10.40 1.32
CA THR A 148 10.00 -11.72 0.88
C THR A 148 9.77 -11.97 -0.60
N VAL A 149 8.77 -11.29 -1.19
CA VAL A 149 8.42 -11.40 -2.61
C VAL A 149 8.25 -10.02 -3.25
N ILE A 150 8.55 -9.94 -4.56
CA ILE A 150 8.34 -8.74 -5.36
C ILE A 150 6.85 -8.63 -5.70
N LYS A 151 6.23 -7.49 -5.37
CA LYS A 151 4.81 -7.22 -5.62
C LYS A 151 4.64 -6.42 -6.89
N ARG A 152 3.91 -6.95 -7.85
CA ARG A 152 3.69 -6.35 -9.17
C ARG A 152 2.30 -6.69 -9.68
N ALA A 153 1.70 -5.76 -10.42
CA ALA A 153 0.42 -5.96 -11.08
C ALA A 153 0.37 -5.24 -12.42
N THR A 154 -0.47 -5.73 -13.34
CA THR A 154 -0.76 -5.07 -14.61
C THR A 154 -2.23 -5.27 -14.97
N ALA A 155 -2.81 -4.30 -15.67
CA ALA A 155 -4.13 -4.36 -16.27
C ALA A 155 -4.15 -3.65 -17.63
N GLU A 156 -5.13 -3.97 -18.46
CA GLU A 156 -5.34 -3.35 -19.77
C GLU A 156 -6.82 -2.98 -19.97
N THR A 157 -7.06 -1.93 -20.73
CA THR A 157 -8.42 -1.52 -21.15
C THR A 157 -8.72 -1.84 -22.61
N GLY A 158 -7.80 -2.53 -23.30
CA GLY A 158 -7.80 -2.69 -24.75
C GLY A 158 -7.11 -1.53 -25.49
N VAL A 159 -7.11 -0.33 -24.92
CA VAL A 159 -6.46 0.87 -25.48
C VAL A 159 -5.28 1.31 -24.60
N HIS A 160 -5.48 1.36 -23.29
CA HIS A 160 -4.49 1.83 -22.33
C HIS A 160 -4.00 0.70 -21.44
N ARG A 161 -2.75 0.81 -21.02
CA ARG A 161 -2.10 -0.11 -20.10
C ARG A 161 -1.91 0.55 -18.74
N VAL A 162 -2.02 -0.25 -17.69
CA VAL A 162 -1.70 0.14 -16.32
C VAL A 162 -0.73 -0.88 -15.76
N GLY A 163 0.34 -0.42 -15.14
CA GLY A 163 1.33 -1.25 -14.48
C GLY A 163 1.65 -0.73 -13.10
N GLY A 164 2.06 -1.60 -12.19
CA GLY A 164 2.44 -1.14 -10.86
C GLY A 164 3.38 -2.09 -10.14
N CYS A 165 4.03 -1.56 -9.12
CA CYS A 165 4.73 -2.33 -8.09
C CYS A 165 4.57 -1.67 -6.73
N ALA A 166 4.76 -2.46 -5.67
CA ALA A 166 4.68 -2.00 -4.30
C ALA A 166 5.70 -2.71 -3.41
N LYS A 167 6.02 -2.07 -2.28
CA LYS A 167 6.74 -2.65 -1.15
C LYS A 167 6.08 -2.22 0.16
N GLY A 168 6.22 -3.05 1.20
CA GLY A 168 5.76 -2.77 2.55
C GLY A 168 5.09 -3.97 3.19
N VAL A 169 5.62 -4.43 4.30
CA VAL A 169 5.20 -5.68 4.98
C VAL A 169 5.10 -5.52 6.50
N GLY A 170 5.58 -4.40 7.06
CA GLY A 170 5.49 -4.02 8.48
C GLY A 170 5.40 -2.50 8.63
N MET A 171 4.99 -2.02 9.81
CA MET A 171 4.63 -0.64 10.10
C MET A 171 3.51 -0.19 9.14
N VAL A 172 2.44 -0.97 9.00
CA VAL A 172 1.34 -0.75 8.06
C VAL A 172 0.03 -0.53 8.80
N ALA A 173 -0.56 0.67 8.66
CA ALA A 173 -1.89 1.01 9.18
C ALA A 173 -2.66 1.92 8.19
N PRO A 174 -3.99 1.97 8.26
CA PRO A 174 -4.79 2.93 7.49
C PRO A 174 -4.33 4.38 7.68
N ASN A 175 -4.49 5.20 6.67
CA ASN A 175 -3.98 6.54 6.43
C ASN A 175 -2.59 6.56 5.75
N LEU A 176 -2.41 5.63 4.81
CA LEU A 176 -1.18 5.38 4.07
C LEU A 176 -0.04 5.04 5.03
N ALA A 177 0.17 3.77 5.28
CA ALA A 177 1.21 3.27 6.18
C ALA A 177 2.28 2.52 5.39
N THR A 178 3.48 2.40 5.92
CA THR A 178 4.79 1.99 5.36
C THR A 178 4.73 1.23 4.05
N MET A 179 4.28 1.90 3.02
CA MET A 179 4.34 1.36 1.68
C MET A 179 4.87 2.41 0.71
N LEU A 180 5.62 1.94 -0.25
CA LEU A 180 5.89 2.68 -1.46
C LEU A 180 5.17 1.97 -2.59
N VAL A 181 4.27 2.70 -3.25
CA VAL A 181 3.45 2.20 -4.34
C VAL A 181 3.66 3.08 -5.55
N PHE A 182 4.02 2.47 -6.64
CA PHE A 182 4.23 3.13 -7.93
C PHE A 182 3.31 2.50 -8.95
N VAL A 183 2.41 3.31 -9.50
CA VAL A 183 1.50 2.92 -10.57
C VAL A 183 1.78 3.81 -11.77
N THR A 184 1.72 3.25 -12.96
CA THR A 184 1.96 3.94 -14.23
C THR A 184 0.86 3.63 -15.20
N THR A 185 0.57 4.57 -16.11
CA THR A 185 -0.31 4.37 -17.26
C THR A 185 0.22 5.09 -18.48
N ASP A 186 -0.05 4.55 -19.67
CA ASP A 186 0.26 5.22 -20.94
C ASP A 186 -0.91 6.11 -21.45
N ALA A 187 -2.01 6.18 -20.70
CA ALA A 187 -3.13 7.05 -21.02
C ALA A 187 -2.75 8.54 -20.91
N PRO A 188 -3.18 9.40 -21.83
CA PRO A 188 -3.00 10.84 -21.75
C PRO A 188 -4.02 11.46 -20.77
N VAL A 189 -3.66 11.53 -19.50
CA VAL A 189 -4.52 12.05 -18.42
C VAL A 189 -3.97 13.36 -17.91
N ALA A 190 -4.81 14.38 -17.83
CA ALA A 190 -4.46 15.65 -17.22
C ALA A 190 -4.23 15.45 -15.70
N ARG A 191 -3.42 16.30 -15.11
CA ARG A 191 -2.97 16.15 -13.73
C ARG A 191 -4.09 16.08 -12.70
N ASP A 192 -5.08 16.96 -12.80
CA ASP A 192 -6.19 16.98 -11.83
C ASP A 192 -7.04 15.71 -11.93
N ASP A 193 -7.26 15.22 -13.15
CA ASP A 193 -7.94 13.96 -13.40
C ASP A 193 -7.09 12.77 -12.93
N LEU A 194 -5.75 12.85 -13.06
CA LEU A 194 -4.84 11.84 -12.54
C LEU A 194 -4.88 11.79 -11.00
N GLN A 195 -4.93 12.96 -10.34
CA GLN A 195 -5.12 13.02 -8.89
C GLN A 195 -6.48 12.41 -8.48
N ARG A 196 -7.52 12.68 -9.25
CA ARG A 196 -8.83 12.06 -9.02
C ARG A 196 -8.78 10.52 -9.10
N LEU A 197 -8.03 9.94 -10.06
CA LEU A 197 -7.81 8.48 -10.09
C LEU A 197 -7.09 7.99 -8.84
N VAL A 198 -6.10 8.72 -8.34
CA VAL A 198 -5.42 8.37 -7.07
C VAL A 198 -6.41 8.39 -5.91
N ASP A 199 -7.19 9.47 -5.78
CA ASP A 199 -8.12 9.67 -4.65
C ASP A 199 -9.29 8.68 -4.66
N GLU A 200 -9.81 8.31 -5.83
CA GLU A 200 -10.98 7.43 -5.97
C GLU A 200 -10.59 5.95 -6.10
N GLN A 201 -9.46 5.63 -6.73
CA GLN A 201 -9.13 4.25 -7.07
C GLN A 201 -7.99 3.65 -6.24
N LEU A 202 -7.01 4.43 -5.84
CA LEU A 202 -5.84 3.92 -5.11
C LEU A 202 -5.93 4.19 -3.60
N ALA A 203 -6.11 5.43 -3.20
CA ALA A 203 -6.11 5.82 -1.79
C ALA A 203 -7.09 5.02 -0.91
N PRO A 204 -8.35 4.76 -1.30
CA PRO A 204 -9.26 3.97 -0.48
C PRO A 204 -8.79 2.52 -0.25
N ARG A 205 -8.16 1.91 -1.26
CA ARG A 205 -7.67 0.52 -1.19
C ARG A 205 -6.47 0.40 -0.27
N PHE A 206 -5.49 1.28 -0.45
CA PHE A 206 -4.29 1.28 0.41
C PHE A 206 -4.60 1.72 1.84
N ASN A 207 -5.58 2.61 2.03
CA ASN A 207 -6.09 2.99 3.35
C ASN A 207 -6.92 1.90 4.04
N ALA A 208 -7.30 0.84 3.34
CA ALA A 208 -7.97 -0.31 3.92
C ALA A 208 -7.00 -1.37 4.46
N LEU A 209 -5.70 -1.27 4.13
CA LEU A 209 -4.68 -2.23 4.56
C LEU A 209 -4.16 -1.90 5.95
N THR A 210 -4.02 -2.93 6.80
CA THR A 210 -3.34 -2.84 8.09
C THR A 210 -2.55 -4.12 8.38
N VAL A 211 -1.34 -3.98 8.94
CA VAL A 211 -0.53 -5.10 9.43
C VAL A 211 -0.41 -5.04 10.94
N ASP A 212 -0.08 -3.90 11.51
CA ASP A 212 0.25 -3.71 12.93
C ASP A 212 -0.33 -2.43 13.54
N GLY A 213 -1.18 -1.72 12.81
CA GLY A 213 -1.80 -0.49 13.27
C GLY A 213 -0.84 0.71 13.36
N CYS A 214 0.41 0.58 12.88
CA CYS A 214 1.44 1.61 12.99
C CYS A 214 1.55 2.43 11.70
N THR A 215 1.33 3.75 11.75
CA THR A 215 1.44 4.65 10.60
C THR A 215 2.90 5.07 10.39
N SER A 216 3.43 4.83 9.19
CA SER A 216 4.81 5.17 8.83
C SER A 216 5.03 6.66 8.57
N THR A 217 6.29 7.02 8.56
CA THR A 217 6.80 8.36 8.22
C THR A 217 6.97 8.59 6.72
N ASN A 218 6.94 7.53 5.88
CA ASN A 218 7.45 7.58 4.50
C ASN A 218 6.44 7.21 3.40
N ASP A 219 5.21 6.86 3.74
CA ASP A 219 4.26 6.33 2.77
C ASP A 219 4.03 7.25 1.59
N SER A 220 4.06 6.64 0.42
CA SER A 220 3.81 7.31 -0.85
C SER A 220 3.10 6.37 -1.81
N VAL A 221 1.96 6.79 -2.33
CA VAL A 221 1.25 6.14 -3.44
C VAL A 221 1.29 7.12 -4.61
N LEU A 222 2.04 6.79 -5.64
CA LEU A 222 2.26 7.63 -6.81
C LEU A 222 1.63 6.99 -8.05
N LEU A 223 0.97 7.80 -8.86
CA LEU A 223 0.47 7.45 -10.19
C LEU A 223 1.08 8.40 -11.22
N LEU A 224 1.73 7.83 -12.25
CA LEU A 224 2.33 8.59 -13.36
C LEU A 224 1.63 8.22 -14.67
N ALA A 225 1.35 9.22 -15.50
CA ALA A 225 0.76 9.06 -16.82
C ALA A 225 1.67 9.63 -17.90
N SER A 226 2.15 8.77 -18.81
CA SER A 226 3.08 9.18 -19.88
C SER A 226 2.39 9.80 -21.10
N GLY A 227 1.10 9.51 -21.32
CA GLY A 227 0.38 9.91 -22.52
C GLY A 227 0.81 9.19 -23.80
N ALA A 228 1.70 8.20 -23.72
CA ALA A 228 2.31 7.56 -24.89
C ALA A 228 1.38 6.62 -25.68
N ALA A 229 0.16 6.40 -25.23
CA ALA A 229 -0.83 5.58 -25.95
C ALA A 229 -1.64 6.37 -27.00
N GLY A 230 -1.57 7.70 -27.02
CA GLY A 230 -2.28 8.52 -27.99
C GLY A 230 -2.40 9.98 -27.57
N GLU A 231 -2.98 10.81 -28.44
CA GLU A 231 -3.14 12.25 -28.23
C GLU A 231 -4.50 12.63 -27.60
N THR A 232 -5.51 11.72 -27.65
CA THR A 232 -6.84 12.02 -27.15
C THR A 232 -6.87 11.96 -25.63
N ALA A 233 -7.05 13.12 -25.00
CA ALA A 233 -7.13 13.21 -23.54
C ALA A 233 -8.22 12.33 -22.93
N VAL A 234 -7.87 11.60 -21.89
CA VAL A 234 -8.79 10.79 -21.09
C VAL A 234 -9.18 11.59 -19.85
N SER A 235 -10.45 11.98 -19.80
CA SER A 235 -11.05 12.75 -18.69
C SER A 235 -12.33 12.06 -18.22
N PRO A 236 -12.93 12.48 -17.08
CA PRO A 236 -14.18 11.91 -16.56
C PRO A 236 -15.36 11.91 -17.54
N ALA A 237 -15.34 12.80 -18.53
CA ALA A 237 -16.37 12.84 -19.58
C ALA A 237 -16.07 11.93 -20.77
N ALA A 238 -14.88 11.37 -20.87
CA ALA A 238 -14.49 10.51 -21.99
C ALA A 238 -14.93 9.06 -21.79
N PRO A 239 -15.38 8.33 -22.84
CA PRO A 239 -15.75 6.92 -22.72
C PRO A 239 -14.63 6.00 -22.22
N ALA A 240 -13.38 6.41 -22.36
CA ALA A 240 -12.21 5.67 -21.89
C ALA A 240 -11.94 5.82 -20.36
N TRP A 241 -12.63 6.74 -19.67
CA TRP A 241 -12.39 7.04 -18.27
C TRP A 241 -12.74 5.86 -17.34
N ASP A 242 -13.98 5.38 -17.40
CA ASP A 242 -14.43 4.30 -16.51
C ASP A 242 -13.60 3.01 -16.69
N PRO A 243 -13.28 2.56 -17.92
CA PRO A 243 -12.36 1.46 -18.12
C PRO A 243 -10.96 1.71 -17.54
N LEU A 244 -10.42 2.93 -17.69
CA LEU A 244 -9.10 3.28 -17.11
C LEU A 244 -9.16 3.29 -15.59
N ALA A 245 -10.17 3.91 -14.99
CA ALA A 245 -10.38 3.93 -13.54
C ALA A 245 -10.50 2.51 -12.97
N ALA A 246 -11.25 1.63 -13.64
CA ALA A 246 -11.36 0.23 -13.26
C ALA A 246 -10.01 -0.51 -13.34
N ALA A 247 -9.21 -0.27 -14.40
CA ALA A 247 -7.89 -0.87 -14.55
C ALA A 247 -6.89 -0.39 -13.48
N VAL A 248 -6.88 0.91 -13.16
CA VAL A 248 -6.09 1.48 -12.05
C VAL A 248 -6.51 0.86 -10.71
N GLY A 249 -7.82 0.75 -10.47
CA GLY A 249 -8.37 0.09 -9.29
C GLY A 249 -7.99 -1.38 -9.19
N ALA A 250 -8.01 -2.13 -10.30
CA ALA A 250 -7.63 -3.54 -10.33
C ALA A 250 -6.13 -3.75 -10.02
N VAL A 251 -5.25 -2.88 -10.54
CA VAL A 251 -3.83 -2.89 -10.18
C VAL A 251 -3.65 -2.59 -8.69
N GLY A 252 -4.35 -1.56 -8.16
CA GLY A 252 -4.33 -1.23 -6.73
C GLY A 252 -4.78 -2.40 -5.86
N GLU A 253 -5.91 -3.05 -6.18
CA GLU A 253 -6.44 -4.20 -5.45
C GLU A 253 -5.47 -5.38 -5.44
N SER A 254 -4.88 -5.69 -6.60
CA SER A 254 -3.88 -6.76 -6.70
C SER A 254 -2.65 -6.48 -5.83
N LEU A 255 -2.15 -5.25 -5.82
CA LEU A 255 -0.98 -4.86 -5.01
C LEU A 255 -1.29 -4.90 -3.52
N VAL A 256 -2.47 -4.42 -3.08
CA VAL A 256 -2.89 -4.46 -1.67
C VAL A 256 -2.97 -5.90 -1.15
N ARG A 257 -3.55 -6.81 -1.94
CA ARG A 257 -3.61 -8.24 -1.57
C ARG A 257 -2.22 -8.87 -1.46
N GLN A 258 -1.30 -8.54 -2.36
CA GLN A 258 0.09 -9.02 -2.31
C GLN A 258 0.83 -8.45 -1.08
N LEU A 259 0.57 -7.19 -0.69
CA LEU A 259 1.12 -6.59 0.53
C LEU A 259 0.61 -7.31 1.78
N ALA A 260 -0.70 -7.58 1.86
CA ALA A 260 -1.31 -8.30 2.99
C ALA A 260 -0.77 -9.74 3.11
N ALA A 261 -0.61 -10.43 1.97
CA ALA A 261 -0.15 -11.82 1.93
C ALA A 261 1.34 -11.98 2.30
N ASP A 262 2.16 -10.94 2.08
CA ASP A 262 3.59 -10.94 2.42
C ASP A 262 3.88 -10.17 3.73
N ALA A 263 2.85 -9.84 4.52
CA ALA A 263 3.03 -9.13 5.79
C ALA A 263 3.98 -9.88 6.73
N GLU A 264 4.78 -9.15 7.50
CA GLU A 264 5.82 -9.72 8.37
C GLU A 264 5.29 -10.83 9.28
N GLY A 265 5.77 -12.05 9.06
CA GLY A 265 5.42 -13.23 9.84
C GLY A 265 3.98 -13.72 9.67
N ALA A 266 3.21 -13.17 8.73
CA ALA A 266 1.83 -13.58 8.49
C ALA A 266 1.73 -15.00 7.91
N SER A 267 0.69 -15.74 8.32
CA SER A 267 0.30 -17.01 7.74
C SER A 267 -1.09 -16.94 7.07
N HIS A 268 -1.91 -15.94 7.41
CA HIS A 268 -3.24 -15.74 6.87
C HIS A 268 -3.48 -14.25 6.57
N VAL A 269 -4.20 -14.01 5.48
CA VAL A 269 -4.80 -12.69 5.19
C VAL A 269 -6.15 -12.62 5.90
N LEU A 270 -6.45 -11.49 6.55
CA LEU A 270 -7.75 -11.19 7.12
C LEU A 270 -8.50 -10.23 6.20
N LEU A 271 -9.68 -10.63 5.76
CA LEU A 271 -10.61 -9.79 5.03
C LEU A 271 -11.80 -9.46 5.94
N VAL A 272 -11.94 -8.22 6.33
CA VAL A 272 -13.03 -7.76 7.22
C VAL A 272 -14.00 -6.90 6.42
N ASP A 273 -15.19 -7.44 6.15
CA ASP A 273 -16.28 -6.73 5.49
C ASP A 273 -17.29 -6.24 6.53
N VAL A 274 -17.61 -4.96 6.51
CA VAL A 274 -18.64 -4.35 7.35
C VAL A 274 -19.71 -3.73 6.48
N GLU A 275 -20.97 -4.05 6.77
CA GLU A 275 -22.14 -3.49 6.09
C GLU A 275 -23.24 -3.11 7.10
N GLY A 276 -24.20 -2.31 6.65
CA GLY A 276 -25.33 -1.90 7.48
C GLY A 276 -25.00 -0.87 8.55
N ALA A 277 -23.81 -0.26 8.55
CA ALA A 277 -23.43 0.79 9.49
C ALA A 277 -24.17 2.12 9.21
N ALA A 278 -24.25 3.00 10.21
CA ALA A 278 -24.90 4.31 10.08
C ALA A 278 -24.25 5.18 8.99
N SER A 279 -22.95 5.05 8.78
CA SER A 279 -22.19 5.74 7.72
C SER A 279 -21.02 4.90 7.20
N THR A 280 -20.48 5.25 6.03
CA THR A 280 -19.24 4.66 5.51
C THR A 280 -18.05 4.91 6.45
N SER A 281 -18.05 6.03 7.18
CA SER A 281 -17.03 6.33 8.18
C SER A 281 -17.09 5.35 9.35
N ASP A 282 -18.30 5.05 9.87
CA ASP A 282 -18.48 4.08 10.94
C ASP A 282 -18.12 2.67 10.47
N ALA A 283 -18.56 2.27 9.27
CA ALA A 283 -18.19 0.99 8.69
C ALA A 283 -16.66 0.83 8.59
N ARG A 284 -15.95 1.87 8.14
CA ARG A 284 -14.49 1.88 8.05
C ARG A 284 -13.82 1.77 9.43
N THR A 285 -14.33 2.50 10.42
CA THR A 285 -13.82 2.49 11.79
C THR A 285 -13.95 1.09 12.39
N ILE A 286 -15.10 0.44 12.20
CA ILE A 286 -15.35 -0.92 12.68
C ILE A 286 -14.48 -1.95 11.96
N ALA A 287 -14.45 -1.92 10.61
CA ALA A 287 -13.64 -2.85 9.83
C ALA A 287 -12.15 -2.79 10.24
N LYS A 288 -11.65 -1.56 10.44
CA LYS A 288 -10.30 -1.35 10.94
C LYS A 288 -10.12 -1.89 12.36
N ALA A 289 -11.03 -1.60 13.29
CA ALA A 289 -10.92 -2.05 14.67
C ALA A 289 -10.85 -3.59 14.77
N VAL A 290 -11.62 -4.29 13.95
CA VAL A 290 -11.59 -5.76 13.88
C VAL A 290 -10.26 -6.25 13.28
N ALA A 291 -9.82 -5.67 12.14
CA ALA A 291 -8.59 -6.08 11.46
C ALA A 291 -7.32 -5.76 12.27
N ASP A 292 -7.32 -4.69 13.08
CA ASP A 292 -6.20 -4.27 13.94
C ASP A 292 -6.18 -4.97 15.30
N SER A 293 -7.29 -5.60 15.71
CA SER A 293 -7.40 -6.20 17.06
C SER A 293 -6.36 -7.31 17.27
N PRO A 294 -5.39 -7.15 18.20
CA PRO A 294 -4.43 -8.21 18.49
C PRO A 294 -5.09 -9.52 18.90
N LEU A 295 -6.26 -9.45 19.56
CA LEU A 295 -7.03 -10.64 19.97
C LEU A 295 -7.64 -11.35 18.77
N VAL A 296 -8.18 -10.62 17.79
CA VAL A 296 -8.71 -11.21 16.55
C VAL A 296 -7.56 -11.80 15.73
N LYS A 297 -6.46 -11.06 15.55
CA LYS A 297 -5.29 -11.49 14.78
C LYS A 297 -4.62 -12.74 15.36
N THR A 298 -4.51 -12.84 16.69
CA THR A 298 -3.97 -14.03 17.36
C THR A 298 -4.93 -15.22 17.32
N ALA A 299 -6.26 -14.98 17.33
CA ALA A 299 -7.25 -16.02 17.10
C ALA A 299 -7.14 -16.59 15.68
N ALA A 300 -6.97 -15.73 14.69
CA ALA A 300 -6.74 -16.13 13.31
C ALA A 300 -5.49 -17.01 13.18
N PHE A 301 -4.37 -16.60 13.77
CA PHE A 301 -3.13 -17.40 13.80
C PHE A 301 -3.33 -18.77 14.45
N GLY A 302 -4.09 -18.83 15.56
CA GLY A 302 -4.36 -20.06 16.29
C GLY A 302 -5.47 -20.94 15.69
N GLY A 303 -6.15 -20.48 14.61
CA GLY A 303 -7.30 -21.18 14.03
C GLY A 303 -8.51 -21.23 14.97
N ASP A 304 -8.63 -20.25 15.90
CA ASP A 304 -9.71 -20.13 16.87
C ASP A 304 -10.82 -19.19 16.33
N PRO A 305 -11.99 -19.73 15.93
CA PRO A 305 -13.10 -18.92 15.46
C PRO A 305 -13.81 -18.26 16.65
N ASN A 306 -13.21 -17.19 17.19
CA ASN A 306 -13.64 -16.55 18.43
C ASN A 306 -14.56 -15.35 18.18
N PRO A 307 -15.90 -15.53 18.20
CA PRO A 307 -16.85 -14.44 17.97
C PRO A 307 -16.80 -13.38 19.07
N GLY A 308 -16.44 -13.74 20.31
CA GLY A 308 -16.33 -12.80 21.43
C GLY A 308 -15.24 -11.74 21.20
N ARG A 309 -14.12 -12.13 20.59
CA ARG A 309 -13.04 -11.18 20.25
C ARG A 309 -13.47 -10.23 19.13
N ILE A 310 -14.26 -10.71 18.17
CA ILE A 310 -14.80 -9.87 17.09
C ILE A 310 -15.82 -8.87 17.68
N LEU A 311 -16.78 -9.35 18.48
CA LEU A 311 -17.75 -8.48 19.17
C LEU A 311 -17.07 -7.42 20.04
N GLN A 312 -16.02 -7.80 20.77
CA GLN A 312 -15.24 -6.86 21.59
C GLN A 312 -14.61 -5.76 20.71
N ALA A 313 -14.01 -6.13 19.58
CA ALA A 313 -13.40 -5.17 18.65
C ALA A 313 -14.45 -4.23 18.02
N VAL A 314 -15.62 -4.76 17.62
CA VAL A 314 -16.74 -3.97 17.11
C VAL A 314 -17.21 -2.97 18.18
N GLY A 315 -17.50 -3.44 19.40
CA GLY A 315 -18.02 -2.62 20.49
C GLY A 315 -17.05 -1.55 21.00
N SER A 316 -15.73 -1.78 20.89
CA SER A 316 -14.70 -0.82 21.30
C SER A 316 -14.23 0.11 20.18
N SER A 317 -14.79 -0.01 18.97
CA SER A 317 -14.36 0.76 17.80
C SER A 317 -14.56 2.27 17.91
N GLY A 318 -15.50 2.71 18.77
CA GLY A 318 -15.91 4.12 18.88
C GLY A 318 -16.96 4.55 17.86
N ALA A 319 -17.37 3.67 16.94
CA ALA A 319 -18.48 3.91 16.03
C ALA A 319 -19.83 3.70 16.72
N VAL A 320 -20.90 4.22 16.12
CA VAL A 320 -22.26 3.99 16.62
C VAL A 320 -22.69 2.56 16.29
N VAL A 321 -22.95 1.76 17.31
CA VAL A 321 -23.35 0.36 17.20
C VAL A 321 -24.51 0.05 18.12
N GLU A 322 -25.56 -0.58 17.60
CA GLU A 322 -26.64 -1.17 18.41
C GLU A 322 -26.31 -2.66 18.60
N PRO A 323 -26.03 -3.12 19.84
CA PRO A 323 -25.58 -4.49 20.08
C PRO A 323 -26.52 -5.57 19.55
N SER A 324 -27.83 -5.35 19.61
CA SER A 324 -28.86 -6.30 19.16
C SER A 324 -28.99 -6.41 17.62
N SER A 325 -28.31 -5.53 16.86
CA SER A 325 -28.29 -5.57 15.39
C SER A 325 -27.02 -6.19 14.82
N ILE A 326 -26.10 -6.69 15.65
CA ILE A 326 -24.83 -7.22 15.19
C ILE A 326 -24.99 -8.68 14.76
N ASP A 327 -24.72 -8.94 13.48
CA ASP A 327 -24.51 -10.30 12.97
C ASP A 327 -23.07 -10.46 12.51
N VAL A 328 -22.49 -11.63 12.76
CA VAL A 328 -21.10 -11.94 12.36
C VAL A 328 -21.01 -13.30 11.71
N TRP A 329 -20.26 -13.37 10.61
CA TRP A 329 -19.87 -14.63 9.94
C TRP A 329 -18.35 -14.74 9.88
N ILE A 330 -17.86 -15.97 9.98
CA ILE A 330 -16.48 -16.35 9.64
C ILE A 330 -16.56 -17.30 8.45
N GLY A 331 -16.06 -16.89 7.29
CA GLY A 331 -16.43 -17.52 6.03
C GLY A 331 -17.93 -17.44 5.82
N GLU A 332 -18.58 -18.58 5.55
CA GLU A 332 -20.04 -18.67 5.43
C GLU A 332 -20.76 -19.06 6.75
N ALA A 333 -20.00 -19.32 7.81
CA ALA A 333 -20.56 -19.75 9.08
C ALA A 333 -21.05 -18.58 9.91
N PRO A 334 -22.36 -18.50 10.26
CA PRO A 334 -22.86 -17.50 11.20
C PRO A 334 -22.34 -17.83 12.62
N VAL A 335 -21.69 -16.86 13.27
CA VAL A 335 -21.09 -17.03 14.60
C VAL A 335 -21.67 -16.07 15.65
N VAL A 336 -22.42 -15.06 15.20
CA VAL A 336 -23.24 -14.16 16.00
C VAL A 336 -24.50 -13.84 15.23
N GLU A 337 -25.66 -13.88 15.90
CA GLU A 337 -26.96 -13.49 15.36
C GLU A 337 -27.68 -12.59 16.35
N GLY A 338 -28.09 -11.38 15.93
CA GLY A 338 -28.76 -10.40 16.80
C GLY A 338 -27.92 -10.06 18.04
N GLY A 339 -26.59 -9.97 17.92
CA GLY A 339 -25.67 -9.70 19.02
C GLY A 339 -25.39 -10.87 19.96
N VAL A 340 -25.95 -12.05 19.69
CA VAL A 340 -25.85 -13.23 20.55
C VAL A 340 -25.04 -14.33 19.87
N ILE A 341 -24.10 -14.92 20.61
CA ILE A 341 -23.40 -16.15 20.17
C ILE A 341 -24.38 -17.32 20.32
N PRO A 342 -24.60 -18.14 19.26
CA PRO A 342 -25.57 -19.21 19.31
C PRO A 342 -25.35 -20.18 20.49
N PRO A 343 -26.42 -20.62 21.18
CA PRO A 343 -26.31 -21.63 22.22
C PRO A 343 -25.57 -22.90 21.70
N GLY A 344 -24.72 -23.48 22.53
CA GLY A 344 -23.94 -24.64 22.15
C GLY A 344 -22.74 -24.39 21.23
N TYR A 345 -22.46 -23.15 20.88
CA TYR A 345 -21.34 -22.79 20.00
C TYR A 345 -19.99 -23.40 20.43
N PHE A 346 -19.74 -23.44 21.74
CA PHE A 346 -18.49 -23.96 22.32
C PHE A 346 -18.55 -25.45 22.71
N GLU A 347 -19.69 -26.10 22.56
CA GLU A 347 -19.89 -27.49 23.03
C GLU A 347 -19.33 -28.55 22.08
N GLY A 348 -18.89 -28.17 20.89
CA GLY A 348 -18.40 -29.09 19.86
C GLY A 348 -19.54 -29.73 19.04
N GLY A 349 -19.18 -30.64 18.11
CA GLY A 349 -20.11 -31.27 17.17
C GLY A 349 -20.17 -30.58 15.80
N ASP A 350 -21.14 -30.97 14.96
CA ASP A 350 -21.33 -30.43 13.61
C ASP A 350 -22.18 -29.14 13.66
N GLY A 351 -21.57 -28.05 14.03
CA GLY A 351 -22.26 -26.76 14.16
C GLY A 351 -21.48 -25.59 13.55
N PRO A 352 -21.99 -24.35 13.71
CA PRO A 352 -21.34 -23.14 13.19
C PRO A 352 -19.87 -23.00 13.60
N ALA A 353 -19.49 -23.41 14.82
CA ALA A 353 -18.11 -23.41 15.30
C ALA A 353 -17.21 -24.32 14.46
N THR A 354 -17.70 -25.48 14.03
CA THR A 354 -16.93 -26.42 13.19
C THR A 354 -16.74 -25.87 11.79
N ALA A 355 -17.77 -25.32 11.17
CA ALA A 355 -17.69 -24.67 9.86
C ALA A 355 -16.76 -23.44 9.92
N ALA A 356 -16.85 -22.62 10.97
CA ALA A 356 -15.95 -21.49 11.19
C ALA A 356 -14.49 -21.94 11.37
N ARG A 357 -14.21 -23.05 12.08
CA ARG A 357 -12.84 -23.63 12.20
C ARG A 357 -12.28 -24.08 10.85
N VAL A 358 -13.11 -24.51 9.93
CA VAL A 358 -12.67 -24.85 8.56
C VAL A 358 -12.27 -23.56 7.85
N ALA A 359 -13.10 -22.51 7.91
CA ALA A 359 -12.81 -21.22 7.31
C ALA A 359 -11.53 -20.55 7.87
N MET A 360 -11.23 -20.76 9.17
CA MET A 360 -10.00 -20.26 9.80
C MET A 360 -8.70 -20.95 9.32
N LYS A 361 -8.78 -21.99 8.49
CA LYS A 361 -7.61 -22.67 7.89
C LYS A 361 -7.32 -22.19 6.47
N GLU A 362 -8.21 -21.41 5.90
CA GLU A 362 -8.01 -20.87 4.56
C GLU A 362 -6.90 -19.81 4.55
N PRO A 363 -6.11 -19.68 3.48
CA PRO A 363 -5.09 -18.63 3.36
C PRO A 363 -5.67 -17.22 3.50
N GLU A 364 -6.92 -17.02 3.13
CA GLU A 364 -7.68 -15.78 3.32
C GLU A 364 -8.90 -16.07 4.20
N ILE A 365 -8.91 -15.50 5.39
CA ILE A 365 -10.00 -15.62 6.36
C ILE A 365 -10.93 -14.42 6.20
N THR A 366 -12.17 -14.66 5.78
CA THR A 366 -13.19 -13.61 5.67
C THR A 366 -13.99 -13.51 6.96
N ILE A 367 -14.06 -12.31 7.53
CA ILE A 367 -14.95 -11.94 8.64
C ILE A 367 -15.93 -10.92 8.10
N ARG A 368 -17.23 -11.24 8.12
CA ARG A 368 -18.29 -10.31 7.73
C ARG A 368 -19.06 -9.87 8.98
N VAL A 369 -19.25 -8.55 9.13
CA VAL A 369 -20.03 -7.94 10.20
C VAL A 369 -21.16 -7.14 9.57
N SER A 370 -22.41 -7.47 9.93
CA SER A 370 -23.59 -6.71 9.57
C SER A 370 -24.12 -5.99 10.80
N LEU A 371 -24.57 -4.75 10.62
CA LEU A 371 -25.03 -3.86 11.69
C LEU A 371 -26.48 -3.39 11.46
N GLY A 372 -27.25 -4.11 10.63
CA GLY A 372 -28.62 -3.78 10.24
C GLY A 372 -28.71 -3.15 8.85
N ASP A 373 -29.58 -2.16 8.66
CA ASP A 373 -29.97 -1.64 7.34
C ASP A 373 -29.34 -0.29 6.97
N GLY A 374 -28.31 0.15 7.69
CA GLY A 374 -27.64 1.41 7.40
C GLY A 374 -26.93 1.41 6.03
N PRO A 375 -26.67 2.59 5.42
CA PRO A 375 -26.05 2.70 4.09
C PRO A 375 -24.55 2.46 4.11
N GLY A 376 -23.93 2.41 5.28
CA GLY A 376 -22.48 2.35 5.46
C GLY A 376 -21.93 0.97 5.12
N LYS A 377 -20.95 0.95 4.21
CA LYS A 377 -20.18 -0.25 3.88
C LYS A 377 -18.70 0.07 3.82
N SER A 378 -17.86 -0.85 4.26
CA SER A 378 -16.40 -0.73 4.16
C SER A 378 -15.74 -2.10 4.26
N ARG A 379 -14.51 -2.17 3.77
CA ARG A 379 -13.64 -3.33 3.86
C ARG A 379 -12.31 -2.92 4.49
N ALA A 380 -11.75 -3.79 5.32
CA ALA A 380 -10.36 -3.74 5.73
C ALA A 380 -9.65 -5.04 5.35
N LEU A 381 -8.38 -4.94 4.96
CA LEU A 381 -7.47 -6.05 4.79
C LEU A 381 -6.44 -6.02 5.92
N GLY A 382 -6.17 -7.16 6.50
CA GLY A 382 -5.14 -7.33 7.52
C GLY A 382 -4.43 -8.67 7.35
N CYS A 383 -3.69 -9.04 8.37
CA CYS A 383 -3.09 -10.37 8.49
C CYS A 383 -3.22 -10.86 9.94
N ASP A 384 -3.00 -12.14 10.16
CA ASP A 384 -2.87 -12.69 11.51
C ASP A 384 -1.64 -12.12 12.25
N LEU A 385 -1.53 -12.42 13.55
CA LEU A 385 -0.39 -12.03 14.40
C LEU A 385 0.28 -13.29 14.94
N SER A 386 1.41 -13.64 14.35
CA SER A 386 2.18 -14.84 14.64
C SER A 386 3.39 -14.58 15.54
N TYR A 387 4.03 -15.64 16.00
CA TYR A 387 5.35 -15.55 16.64
C TYR A 387 6.42 -15.00 15.68
N GLY A 388 6.25 -15.21 14.37
CA GLY A 388 7.14 -14.68 13.33
C GLY A 388 7.20 -13.16 13.32
N TYR A 389 6.07 -12.48 13.50
CA TYR A 389 6.02 -11.02 13.60
C TYR A 389 6.88 -10.51 14.77
N VAL A 390 6.69 -11.09 15.96
CA VAL A 390 7.46 -10.70 17.16
C VAL A 390 8.95 -10.97 16.97
N LYS A 391 9.32 -12.11 16.37
CA LYS A 391 10.71 -12.45 16.09
C LYS A 391 11.36 -11.46 15.14
N ILE A 392 10.72 -11.17 14.01
CA ILE A 392 11.25 -10.22 13.00
C ILE A 392 11.46 -8.85 13.64
N ASN A 393 10.43 -8.30 14.31
CA ASN A 393 10.49 -6.95 14.87
C ASN A 393 11.33 -6.83 16.15
N GLY A 394 11.57 -7.93 16.86
CA GLY A 394 12.46 -7.98 18.03
C GLY A 394 13.94 -8.11 17.67
N GLU A 395 14.26 -8.64 16.48
CA GLU A 395 15.64 -8.89 16.03
C GLU A 395 16.11 -7.87 14.97
N TYR A 396 15.20 -7.12 14.34
CA TYR A 396 15.49 -6.17 13.26
C TYR A 396 15.27 -4.73 13.74
N THR A 397 16.27 -3.88 13.51
CA THR A 397 16.15 -2.42 13.77
C THR A 397 15.61 -1.73 12.52
N THR A 398 14.48 -1.06 12.65
CA THR A 398 13.85 -0.25 11.59
C THR A 398 13.95 1.23 11.91
#